data_5cc70c571fb691b3746434c01533acb0
#
_entry.id   5cc70c571fb691b3746434c01533acb0
#
_cell.length_a   1.000
_cell.length_b   1.000
_cell.length_c   1.000
_cell.angle_alpha   90.00
_cell.angle_beta   90.00
_cell.angle_gamma   90.00
#
_symmetry.space_group_name_H-M   'P 1'
#
loop_
_entity.id
_entity.type
_entity.pdbx_description
1 polymer ?
#
loop_
_entity_poly.entity_id
_entity_poly.type
_entity_poly.pdbx_seq_one_letter_code
_entity_poly.pdbx_strand_id
1 'polypeptide(L)'
;MFSKLAHLQRFAVLSRRVHSSVASATSVATKKTVQGPPTSEDIFEREYKYGAHNYHPLPVAVERGKGVEAGETACKLARRWGYTVKGIQKYKAKIVFADGNFWGRTLSAISSSTDATSYDGFGPFMPGFDIIPYNDLPALERALQDPNVAAFMVEPIQGEAGVVVPDPGYLMGVRELCTRHQVLFIADEIQTGLARTGRWLAVDYENVRPDIVLLGKALSGGLYPVSAVLCDDDIMLTIKPGEHGSTYGGNPLGCRVAIAALEVLKEENLAENAEKLGIILRNELMKLPSDVVTAVRGKGLLNAIVIKETKDCDAWKVCLRLRDNGLLAKPTHGDIIRFAPPLVIKEDELRESIEIINKSILSF
;
A
#
# COMPACT_ATOMS: atom_id res chain seq x y z
N MET A 1 31.36 -10.27 12.67
CA MET A 1 30.82 -11.59 12.28
C MET A 1 29.65 -12.05 13.17
N PHE A 2 29.46 -11.47 14.37
CA PHE A 2 28.39 -11.85 15.31
C PHE A 2 27.05 -11.12 15.12
N SER A 3 27.00 -10.01 14.38
CA SER A 3 25.73 -9.25 14.15
C SER A 3 24.77 -9.92 13.16
N LYS A 4 25.25 -10.75 12.25
CA LYS A 4 24.41 -11.49 11.28
C LYS A 4 23.62 -12.64 11.92
N LEU A 5 24.09 -13.20 13.04
CA LEU A 5 23.39 -14.27 13.75
C LEU A 5 22.19 -13.78 14.57
N ALA A 6 22.25 -12.56 15.11
CA ALA A 6 21.15 -11.99 15.86
C ALA A 6 19.93 -11.68 14.95
N HIS A 7 20.18 -11.27 13.70
CA HIS A 7 19.11 -11.01 12.71
C HIS A 7 18.43 -12.33 12.28
N LEU A 8 19.18 -13.39 12.09
CA LEU A 8 18.62 -14.71 11.76
C LEU A 8 17.83 -15.32 12.92
N GLN A 9 18.23 -15.07 14.17
CA GLN A 9 17.47 -15.50 15.34
C GLN A 9 16.15 -14.76 15.52
N ARG A 10 16.05 -13.47 15.15
CA ARG A 10 14.78 -12.72 15.17
C ARG A 10 13.82 -13.21 14.09
N PHE A 11 14.28 -13.55 12.90
CA PHE A 11 13.46 -14.22 11.88
C PHE A 11 12.97 -15.61 12.33
N ALA A 12 13.81 -16.36 13.03
CA ALA A 12 13.43 -17.67 13.58
C ALA A 12 12.40 -17.57 14.72
N VAL A 13 12.44 -16.48 15.52
CA VAL A 13 11.45 -16.22 16.57
C VAL A 13 10.09 -15.83 15.98
N LEU A 14 10.05 -15.03 14.90
CA LEU A 14 8.80 -14.75 14.19
C LEU A 14 8.19 -16.01 13.59
N SER A 15 9.01 -16.86 12.97
CA SER A 15 8.59 -18.19 12.46
C SER A 15 8.10 -19.11 13.58
N ARG A 16 8.74 -19.10 14.75
CA ARG A 16 8.29 -19.91 15.90
C ARG A 16 7.01 -19.38 16.56
N ARG A 17 6.80 -18.03 16.61
CA ARG A 17 5.55 -17.47 17.10
C ARG A 17 4.38 -17.74 16.16
N VAL A 18 4.59 -17.65 14.86
CA VAL A 18 3.56 -18.06 13.88
C VAL A 18 3.17 -19.53 14.04
N HIS A 19 4.14 -20.43 14.32
CA HIS A 19 3.84 -21.83 14.59
C HIS A 19 3.15 -22.06 15.95
N SER A 20 3.49 -21.29 16.98
CA SER A 20 2.86 -21.41 18.31
C SER A 20 1.47 -20.77 18.35
N SER A 21 1.23 -19.68 17.62
CA SER A 21 -0.10 -19.08 17.51
C SER A 21 -1.07 -19.93 16.70
N VAL A 22 -0.58 -20.64 15.68
CA VAL A 22 -1.42 -21.61 14.95
C VAL A 22 -1.83 -22.78 15.86
N ALA A 23 -0.97 -23.22 16.78
CA ALA A 23 -1.33 -24.24 17.77
C ALA A 23 -2.30 -23.71 18.84
N SER A 24 -2.21 -22.42 19.23
CA SER A 24 -3.14 -21.82 20.20
C SER A 24 -4.46 -21.37 19.57
N ALA A 25 -4.47 -20.98 18.30
CA ALA A 25 -5.69 -20.60 17.59
C ALA A 25 -6.65 -21.82 17.41
N THR A 26 -6.12 -23.03 17.33
CA THR A 26 -6.93 -24.25 17.37
C THR A 26 -7.56 -24.52 18.74
N SER A 27 -7.05 -23.93 19.83
CA SER A 27 -7.59 -24.11 21.19
C SER A 27 -8.57 -23.00 21.63
N VAL A 28 -8.54 -21.81 20.99
CA VAL A 28 -9.45 -20.69 21.31
C VAL A 28 -10.74 -20.72 20.47
N ALA A 29 -10.77 -21.49 19.38
CA ALA A 29 -11.96 -21.68 18.54
C ALA A 29 -13.06 -22.55 19.16
N THR A 30 -12.93 -23.02 20.40
CA THR A 30 -13.86 -23.97 21.05
C THR A 30 -15.00 -23.31 21.85
N LYS A 31 -15.46 -22.11 21.47
CA LYS A 31 -16.71 -21.54 22.01
C LYS A 31 -17.68 -21.00 20.95
N LYS A 32 -17.77 -21.65 19.82
CA LYS A 32 -18.97 -21.63 18.95
C LYS A 32 -19.10 -23.00 18.31
N THR A 33 -20.26 -23.63 18.49
CA THR A 33 -20.73 -24.88 17.90
C THR A 33 -19.76 -25.51 16.90
N VAL A 34 -19.14 -26.61 17.33
CA VAL A 34 -18.21 -27.43 16.51
C VAL A 34 -18.98 -27.95 15.30
N GLN A 35 -19.05 -27.17 14.25
CA GLN A 35 -19.10 -27.71 12.90
C GLN A 35 -17.67 -28.15 12.60
N GLY A 36 -17.48 -29.38 12.09
CA GLY A 36 -16.20 -29.90 11.65
C GLY A 36 -15.48 -28.94 10.68
N PRO A 37 -14.25 -29.24 10.26
CA PRO A 37 -13.57 -28.39 9.27
C PRO A 37 -14.50 -28.15 8.08
N PRO A 38 -14.50 -26.92 7.51
CA PRO A 38 -15.41 -26.59 6.41
C PRO A 38 -15.30 -27.64 5.31
N THR A 39 -16.42 -28.12 4.83
CA THR A 39 -16.47 -29.05 3.71
C THR A 39 -16.02 -28.36 2.43
N SER A 40 -15.72 -29.13 1.39
CA SER A 40 -15.41 -28.53 0.08
C SER A 40 -16.58 -27.69 -0.44
N GLU A 41 -17.83 -28.09 -0.14
CA GLU A 41 -19.02 -27.33 -0.46
C GLU A 41 -19.08 -25.98 0.27
N ASP A 42 -18.78 -25.94 1.58
CA ASP A 42 -18.71 -24.68 2.35
C ASP A 42 -17.66 -23.72 1.79
N ILE A 43 -16.53 -24.27 1.34
CA ILE A 43 -15.46 -23.52 0.71
C ILE A 43 -15.93 -22.98 -0.64
N PHE A 44 -16.54 -23.79 -1.49
CA PHE A 44 -17.04 -23.39 -2.81
C PHE A 44 -18.16 -22.37 -2.70
N GLU A 45 -19.06 -22.49 -1.72
CA GLU A 45 -20.14 -21.53 -1.50
C GLU A 45 -19.60 -20.15 -1.07
N ARG A 46 -18.61 -20.14 -0.19
CA ARG A 46 -17.90 -18.91 0.21
C ARG A 46 -17.16 -18.27 -0.98
N GLU A 47 -16.51 -19.07 -1.78
CA GLU A 47 -15.85 -18.63 -3.00
C GLU A 47 -16.82 -18.01 -3.98
N TYR A 48 -17.93 -18.70 -4.26
CA TYR A 48 -18.97 -18.17 -5.13
C TYR A 48 -19.54 -16.86 -4.62
N LYS A 49 -19.60 -16.69 -3.30
CA LYS A 49 -20.12 -15.46 -2.67
C LYS A 49 -19.12 -14.30 -2.63
N TYR A 50 -17.80 -14.59 -2.49
CA TYR A 50 -16.79 -13.57 -2.20
C TYR A 50 -15.64 -13.52 -3.21
N GLY A 51 -15.56 -14.43 -4.16
CA GLY A 51 -14.49 -14.50 -5.15
C GLY A 51 -14.82 -13.79 -6.47
N ALA A 52 -13.81 -13.26 -7.15
CA ALA A 52 -13.94 -12.92 -8.55
C ALA A 52 -14.02 -14.20 -9.37
N HIS A 53 -15.11 -14.47 -10.04
CA HIS A 53 -15.40 -15.71 -10.78
C HIS A 53 -14.46 -15.93 -11.99
N ASN A 54 -13.15 -15.86 -11.77
CA ASN A 54 -12.14 -15.97 -12.83
C ASN A 54 -12.08 -17.37 -13.45
N TYR A 55 -12.32 -18.40 -12.63
CA TYR A 55 -12.37 -19.81 -13.04
C TYR A 55 -13.49 -20.56 -12.31
N HIS A 56 -14.10 -21.56 -12.92
CA HIS A 56 -15.02 -22.50 -12.26
C HIS A 56 -14.25 -23.74 -11.78
N PRO A 57 -14.44 -24.19 -10.55
CA PRO A 57 -14.56 -23.51 -9.26
C PRO A 57 -13.22 -23.60 -8.50
N LEU A 58 -12.52 -22.53 -8.33
CA LEU A 58 -11.44 -22.44 -7.35
C LEU A 58 -11.54 -21.12 -6.61
N PRO A 59 -11.56 -21.14 -5.27
CA PRO A 59 -11.81 -20.00 -4.44
C PRO A 59 -10.59 -19.13 -4.24
N VAL A 60 -10.84 -17.84 -4.15
CA VAL A 60 -9.98 -16.76 -3.65
C VAL A 60 -9.24 -15.97 -4.71
N ALA A 61 -9.62 -14.70 -4.85
CA ALA A 61 -8.86 -13.70 -5.59
C ALA A 61 -7.68 -13.15 -4.77
N VAL A 62 -6.70 -14.01 -4.43
CA VAL A 62 -5.39 -13.55 -3.97
C VAL A 62 -4.43 -13.70 -5.14
N GLU A 63 -4.16 -12.57 -5.81
CA GLU A 63 -3.24 -12.55 -6.93
C GLU A 63 -1.79 -12.53 -6.41
N ARG A 64 -0.91 -13.37 -6.97
CA ARG A 64 0.50 -13.41 -6.64
C ARG A 64 1.21 -12.23 -7.28
N GLY A 65 1.57 -11.22 -6.48
CA GLY A 65 2.35 -10.12 -6.98
C GLY A 65 2.86 -9.21 -5.86
N LYS A 66 3.80 -8.36 -6.20
CA LYS A 66 4.36 -7.36 -5.28
C LYS A 66 3.49 -6.11 -5.14
N GLY A 67 2.22 -6.17 -5.56
CA GLY A 67 1.26 -5.06 -5.55
C GLY A 67 0.79 -4.63 -6.95
N VAL A 68 1.65 -4.64 -7.98
CA VAL A 68 1.32 -4.17 -9.32
C VAL A 68 0.19 -4.97 -9.98
N GLU A 69 0.09 -6.26 -9.69
CA GLU A 69 -0.98 -7.11 -10.23
C GLU A 69 -2.36 -6.68 -9.71
N ALA A 70 -2.45 -6.20 -8.47
CA ALA A 70 -3.67 -5.59 -7.98
C ALA A 70 -4.02 -4.31 -8.74
N GLY A 71 -3.04 -3.46 -9.05
CA GLY A 71 -3.23 -2.27 -9.88
C GLY A 71 -3.69 -2.61 -11.30
N GLU A 72 -3.06 -3.60 -11.94
CA GLU A 72 -3.47 -4.10 -13.27
C GLU A 72 -4.91 -4.63 -13.24
N THR A 73 -5.25 -5.40 -12.22
CA THR A 73 -6.60 -5.95 -12.03
C THR A 73 -7.62 -4.82 -11.83
N ALA A 74 -7.32 -3.82 -11.00
CA ALA A 74 -8.19 -2.68 -10.77
C ALA A 74 -8.41 -1.86 -12.05
N CYS A 75 -7.36 -1.63 -12.83
CA CYS A 75 -7.49 -0.96 -14.14
C CYS A 75 -8.39 -1.74 -15.10
N LYS A 76 -8.28 -3.08 -15.13
CA LYS A 76 -9.18 -3.93 -15.92
C LYS A 76 -10.62 -3.86 -15.44
N LEU A 77 -10.84 -3.95 -14.12
CA LEU A 77 -12.17 -3.81 -13.49
C LEU A 77 -12.79 -2.45 -13.83
N ALA A 78 -12.05 -1.37 -13.64
CA ALA A 78 -12.53 -0.01 -13.92
C ALA A 78 -12.92 0.18 -15.38
N ARG A 79 -12.11 -0.30 -16.34
CA ARG A 79 -12.44 -0.25 -17.76
C ARG A 79 -13.67 -1.10 -18.08
N ARG A 80 -13.74 -2.31 -17.51
CA ARG A 80 -14.88 -3.21 -17.73
C ARG A 80 -16.17 -2.60 -17.18
N TRP A 81 -16.15 -2.10 -15.96
CA TRP A 81 -17.26 -1.39 -15.34
C TRP A 81 -17.67 -0.16 -16.16
N GLY A 82 -16.70 0.62 -16.64
CA GLY A 82 -16.94 1.76 -17.51
C GLY A 82 -17.74 1.40 -18.76
N TYR A 83 -17.45 0.26 -19.39
CA TYR A 83 -18.16 -0.20 -20.58
C TYR A 83 -19.52 -0.82 -20.27
N THR A 84 -19.64 -1.59 -19.19
CA THR A 84 -20.82 -2.41 -18.92
C THR A 84 -21.84 -1.74 -18.02
N VAL A 85 -21.41 -0.82 -17.17
CA VAL A 85 -22.26 -0.15 -16.16
C VAL A 85 -22.41 1.34 -16.47
N LYS A 86 -21.28 2.08 -16.60
CA LYS A 86 -21.32 3.52 -16.90
C LYS A 86 -21.75 3.83 -18.34
N GLY A 87 -21.62 2.88 -19.26
CA GLY A 87 -22.03 3.05 -20.67
C GLY A 87 -21.01 3.80 -21.54
N ILE A 88 -19.74 3.84 -21.13
CA ILE A 88 -18.66 4.41 -21.95
C ILE A 88 -18.54 3.61 -23.24
N GLN A 89 -18.35 4.31 -24.37
CA GLN A 89 -18.12 3.68 -25.65
C GLN A 89 -16.93 2.72 -25.57
N LYS A 90 -17.10 1.51 -26.13
CA LYS A 90 -16.07 0.46 -26.12
C LYS A 90 -14.69 1.00 -26.58
N TYR A 91 -13.65 0.68 -25.82
CA TYR A 91 -12.26 1.10 -26.02
C TYR A 91 -11.97 2.59 -25.79
N LYS A 92 -12.90 3.37 -25.19
CA LYS A 92 -12.71 4.78 -24.87
C LYS A 92 -12.50 5.06 -23.37
N ALA A 93 -12.65 4.03 -22.51
CA ALA A 93 -12.51 4.23 -21.07
C ALA A 93 -11.11 4.72 -20.68
N LYS A 94 -11.09 5.77 -19.88
CA LYS A 94 -9.91 6.39 -19.33
C LYS A 94 -9.82 6.17 -17.83
N ILE A 95 -8.59 6.20 -17.30
CA ILE A 95 -8.30 6.21 -15.88
C ILE A 95 -7.42 7.42 -15.60
N VAL A 96 -7.80 8.21 -14.61
CA VAL A 96 -7.03 9.37 -14.17
C VAL A 96 -6.10 8.94 -13.04
N PHE A 97 -4.87 9.42 -13.06
CA PHE A 97 -3.85 9.22 -12.03
C PHE A 97 -3.34 10.57 -11.51
N ALA A 98 -2.76 10.56 -10.34
CA ALA A 98 -2.08 11.73 -9.81
C ALA A 98 -0.60 11.76 -10.24
N ASP A 99 -0.06 12.95 -10.46
CA ASP A 99 1.39 13.16 -10.61
C ASP A 99 2.14 12.59 -9.40
N GLY A 100 3.32 12.03 -9.62
CA GLY A 100 4.10 11.36 -8.59
C GLY A 100 3.57 9.97 -8.20
N ASN A 101 2.57 9.41 -8.91
CA ASN A 101 2.05 8.08 -8.60
C ASN A 101 3.10 6.98 -8.81
N PHE A 102 3.00 5.94 -7.98
CA PHE A 102 3.79 4.73 -8.15
C PHE A 102 2.98 3.48 -7.75
N TRP A 103 2.57 2.69 -8.73
CA TRP A 103 1.85 1.45 -8.50
C TRP A 103 2.51 0.21 -9.14
N GLY A 104 3.72 0.36 -9.69
CA GLY A 104 4.51 -0.74 -10.22
C GLY A 104 5.42 -0.37 -11.37
N ARG A 105 5.95 -1.41 -12.04
CA ARG A 105 6.89 -1.26 -13.16
C ARG A 105 6.52 -2.10 -14.39
N THR A 106 5.27 -2.54 -14.48
CA THR A 106 4.74 -3.14 -15.73
C THR A 106 4.57 -2.06 -16.79
N LEU A 107 4.40 -2.45 -18.05
CA LEU A 107 4.17 -1.49 -19.15
C LEU A 107 2.94 -0.61 -18.88
N SER A 108 1.87 -1.16 -18.27
CA SER A 108 0.73 -0.34 -17.87
C SER A 108 1.09 0.65 -16.78
N ALA A 109 1.78 0.19 -15.72
CA ALA A 109 2.13 1.05 -14.58
C ALA A 109 3.03 2.22 -15.02
N ILE A 110 4.04 1.96 -15.83
CA ILE A 110 4.93 3.02 -16.31
C ILE A 110 4.24 3.97 -17.32
N SER A 111 3.13 3.56 -17.93
CA SER A 111 2.36 4.42 -18.84
C SER A 111 1.63 5.56 -18.12
N SER A 112 1.45 5.48 -16.80
CA SER A 112 0.93 6.56 -15.96
C SER A 112 2.01 7.20 -15.09
N SER A 113 3.26 6.75 -15.18
CA SER A 113 4.35 7.28 -14.36
C SER A 113 4.81 8.65 -14.84
N THR A 114 5.13 9.52 -13.89
CA THR A 114 5.79 10.81 -14.15
C THR A 114 7.28 10.80 -13.75
N ASP A 115 7.76 9.67 -13.25
CA ASP A 115 9.19 9.44 -12.95
C ASP A 115 9.92 8.92 -14.19
N ALA A 116 10.75 9.75 -14.82
CA ALA A 116 11.52 9.41 -16.01
C ALA A 116 12.39 8.18 -15.81
N THR A 117 12.90 7.93 -14.60
CA THR A 117 13.71 6.73 -14.31
C THR A 117 12.91 5.43 -14.43
N SER A 118 11.58 5.52 -14.40
CA SER A 118 10.66 4.39 -14.52
C SER A 118 10.19 4.13 -15.94
N TYR A 119 10.03 5.16 -16.78
CA TYR A 119 9.40 5.03 -18.10
C TYR A 119 10.34 5.32 -19.29
N ASP A 120 11.44 6.05 -19.11
CA ASP A 120 12.31 6.42 -20.23
C ASP A 120 12.89 5.20 -20.94
N GLY A 121 12.77 5.17 -22.27
CA GLY A 121 13.23 4.08 -23.13
C GLY A 121 12.31 2.84 -23.19
N PHE A 122 11.16 2.81 -22.48
CA PHE A 122 10.26 1.65 -22.43
C PHE A 122 8.94 1.82 -23.22
N GLY A 123 8.78 2.90 -24.01
CA GLY A 123 7.61 3.08 -24.88
C GLY A 123 7.55 2.04 -26.02
N PRO A 124 6.40 1.92 -26.75
CA PRO A 124 5.22 2.79 -26.66
C PRO A 124 4.34 2.52 -25.44
N PHE A 125 3.68 3.60 -24.97
CA PHE A 125 2.90 3.55 -23.73
C PHE A 125 1.44 3.19 -23.99
N MET A 126 0.77 2.62 -22.95
CA MET A 126 -0.63 2.27 -22.99
C MET A 126 -1.50 3.54 -23.03
N PRO A 127 -2.48 3.63 -23.97
CA PRO A 127 -3.39 4.78 -24.04
C PRO A 127 -4.49 4.71 -22.97
N GLY A 128 -5.15 5.86 -22.76
CA GLY A 128 -6.31 5.99 -21.88
C GLY A 128 -5.94 6.19 -20.42
N PHE A 129 -4.75 6.73 -20.15
CA PHE A 129 -4.32 7.21 -18.85
C PHE A 129 -4.09 8.72 -18.93
N ASP A 130 -4.78 9.46 -18.07
CA ASP A 130 -4.63 10.90 -17.93
C ASP A 130 -4.00 11.19 -16.56
N ILE A 131 -3.17 12.22 -16.47
CA ILE A 131 -2.43 12.57 -15.25
C ILE A 131 -2.81 13.99 -14.83
N ILE A 132 -3.07 14.18 -13.54
CA ILE A 132 -3.38 15.48 -12.93
C ILE A 132 -2.44 15.72 -11.74
N PRO A 133 -2.25 16.97 -11.29
CA PRO A 133 -1.50 17.24 -10.07
C PRO A 133 -2.11 16.51 -8.86
N TYR A 134 -1.23 16.00 -7.97
CA TYR A 134 -1.67 15.43 -6.70
C TYR A 134 -2.17 16.53 -5.77
N ASN A 135 -3.16 16.23 -4.91
CA ASN A 135 -3.73 17.16 -3.96
C ASN A 135 -4.42 18.40 -4.61
N ASP A 136 -4.91 18.27 -5.86
CA ASP A 136 -5.59 19.31 -6.62
C ASP A 136 -7.01 18.90 -7.00
N LEU A 137 -8.00 19.19 -6.12
CA LEU A 137 -9.42 18.88 -6.38
C LEU A 137 -9.98 19.61 -7.59
N PRO A 138 -9.67 20.91 -7.86
CA PRO A 138 -10.04 21.59 -9.08
C PRO A 138 -9.54 20.90 -10.37
N ALA A 139 -8.32 20.38 -10.38
CA ALA A 139 -7.79 19.63 -11.50
C ALA A 139 -8.53 18.29 -11.68
N LEU A 140 -8.82 17.61 -10.56
CA LEU A 140 -9.64 16.39 -10.58
C LEU A 140 -11.03 16.68 -11.14
N GLU A 141 -11.73 17.71 -10.67
CA GLU A 141 -13.07 18.05 -11.15
C GLU A 141 -13.08 18.32 -12.65
N ARG A 142 -12.09 19.05 -13.18
CA ARG A 142 -11.95 19.26 -14.63
C ARG A 142 -11.75 17.96 -15.40
N ALA A 143 -10.89 17.07 -14.91
CA ALA A 143 -10.64 15.77 -15.55
C ALA A 143 -11.88 14.87 -15.56
N LEU A 144 -12.67 14.88 -14.49
CA LEU A 144 -13.88 14.07 -14.35
C LEU A 144 -15.05 14.57 -15.21
N GLN A 145 -14.98 15.75 -15.83
CA GLN A 145 -15.97 16.22 -16.80
C GLN A 145 -15.93 15.40 -18.11
N ASP A 146 -14.83 14.72 -18.42
CA ASP A 146 -14.78 13.80 -19.56
C ASP A 146 -15.64 12.55 -19.27
N PRO A 147 -16.73 12.31 -20.01
CA PRO A 147 -17.63 11.18 -19.78
C PRO A 147 -16.94 9.81 -19.97
N ASN A 148 -15.77 9.77 -20.60
CA ASN A 148 -15.00 8.56 -20.80
C ASN A 148 -14.13 8.17 -19.57
N VAL A 149 -14.06 8.99 -18.55
CA VAL A 149 -13.32 8.63 -17.32
C VAL A 149 -14.10 7.58 -16.53
N ALA A 150 -13.51 6.40 -16.39
CA ALA A 150 -14.08 5.28 -15.64
C ALA A 150 -13.66 5.30 -14.16
N ALA A 151 -12.41 5.71 -13.87
CA ALA A 151 -11.86 5.71 -12.52
C ALA A 151 -10.83 6.83 -12.30
N PHE A 152 -10.67 7.22 -11.04
CA PHE A 152 -9.50 7.93 -10.52
C PHE A 152 -8.77 7.00 -9.55
N MET A 153 -7.48 6.73 -9.81
CA MET A 153 -6.62 5.90 -8.97
C MET A 153 -5.57 6.76 -8.30
N VAL A 154 -5.50 6.69 -6.98
CA VAL A 154 -4.59 7.52 -6.18
C VAL A 154 -4.12 6.80 -4.93
N GLU A 155 -2.86 7.02 -4.54
CA GLU A 155 -2.34 6.67 -3.24
C GLU A 155 -2.87 7.67 -2.20
N PRO A 156 -3.49 7.25 -1.08
CA PRO A 156 -3.92 8.17 -0.01
C PRO A 156 -2.78 9.01 0.57
N ILE A 157 -1.58 8.46 0.61
CA ILE A 157 -0.30 9.14 0.85
C ILE A 157 0.67 8.58 -0.18
N GLN A 158 1.26 9.44 -1.00
CA GLN A 158 2.22 8.99 -2.00
C GLN A 158 3.53 8.58 -1.32
N GLY A 159 3.84 7.29 -1.36
CA GLY A 159 4.99 6.72 -0.67
C GLY A 159 6.30 6.93 -1.43
N GLU A 160 6.37 6.50 -2.69
CA GLU A 160 7.59 6.59 -3.50
C GLU A 160 7.96 8.04 -3.84
N ALA A 161 6.98 8.92 -4.03
CA ALA A 161 7.20 10.35 -4.23
C ALA A 161 7.78 11.08 -2.99
N GLY A 162 8.03 10.37 -1.88
CA GLY A 162 8.67 10.94 -0.70
C GLY A 162 7.72 11.21 0.48
N VAL A 163 6.78 10.31 0.70
CA VAL A 163 5.78 10.39 1.78
C VAL A 163 4.99 11.71 1.71
N VAL A 164 4.40 11.96 0.53
CA VAL A 164 3.60 13.17 0.32
C VAL A 164 2.22 12.95 0.91
N VAL A 165 1.96 13.61 2.04
CA VAL A 165 0.66 13.59 2.73
C VAL A 165 -0.20 14.71 2.14
N PRO A 166 -1.43 14.42 1.69
CA PRO A 166 -2.30 15.45 1.15
C PRO A 166 -2.87 16.36 2.25
N ASP A 167 -3.44 17.48 1.84
CA ASP A 167 -4.13 18.39 2.74
C ASP A 167 -5.37 17.70 3.35
N PRO A 168 -5.76 18.06 4.58
CA PRO A 168 -6.99 17.58 5.18
C PRO A 168 -8.21 17.87 4.29
N GLY A 169 -9.06 16.85 4.12
CA GLY A 169 -10.27 16.93 3.28
C GLY A 169 -10.03 16.59 1.81
N TYR A 170 -8.80 16.32 1.38
CA TYR A 170 -8.53 15.93 -0.01
C TYR A 170 -9.23 14.63 -0.41
N LEU A 171 -9.07 13.57 0.38
CA LEU A 171 -9.68 12.27 0.05
C LEU A 171 -11.20 12.30 0.13
N MET A 172 -11.75 13.09 1.04
CA MET A 172 -13.20 13.34 1.11
C MET A 172 -13.69 14.06 -0.16
N GLY A 173 -12.98 15.11 -0.59
CA GLY A 173 -13.28 15.81 -1.84
C GLY A 173 -13.15 14.88 -3.07
N VAL A 174 -12.15 14.01 -3.11
CA VAL A 174 -12.03 12.96 -4.14
C VAL A 174 -13.27 12.07 -4.16
N ARG A 175 -13.71 11.58 -3.00
CA ARG A 175 -14.92 10.74 -2.91
C ARG A 175 -16.16 11.46 -3.43
N GLU A 176 -16.35 12.72 -3.02
CA GLU A 176 -17.49 13.53 -3.47
C GLU A 176 -17.50 13.76 -4.97
N LEU A 177 -16.36 14.15 -5.55
CA LEU A 177 -16.21 14.36 -6.99
C LEU A 177 -16.43 13.07 -7.78
N CYS A 178 -15.81 11.96 -7.35
CA CYS A 178 -16.00 10.67 -8.00
C CYS A 178 -17.48 10.23 -7.98
N THR A 179 -18.16 10.41 -6.85
CA THR A 179 -19.60 10.10 -6.74
C THR A 179 -20.44 10.97 -7.68
N ARG A 180 -20.20 12.28 -7.71
CA ARG A 180 -20.92 13.25 -8.54
C ARG A 180 -20.81 12.94 -10.03
N HIS A 181 -19.62 12.53 -10.48
CA HIS A 181 -19.33 12.26 -11.89
C HIS A 181 -19.49 10.76 -12.28
N GLN A 182 -19.98 9.92 -11.34
CA GLN A 182 -20.09 8.47 -11.56
C GLN A 182 -18.76 7.85 -12.03
N VAL A 183 -17.68 8.14 -11.30
CA VAL A 183 -16.33 7.64 -11.54
C VAL A 183 -15.92 6.80 -10.33
N LEU A 184 -15.28 5.65 -10.56
CA LEU A 184 -14.79 4.81 -9.47
C LEU A 184 -13.59 5.47 -8.79
N PHE A 185 -13.65 5.55 -7.47
CA PHE A 185 -12.50 5.92 -6.64
C PHE A 185 -11.70 4.65 -6.28
N ILE A 186 -10.47 4.54 -6.78
CA ILE A 186 -9.53 3.45 -6.48
C ILE A 186 -8.48 3.99 -5.52
N ALA A 187 -8.46 3.47 -4.29
CA ALA A 187 -7.42 3.79 -3.31
C ALA A 187 -6.30 2.75 -3.39
N ASP A 188 -5.10 3.19 -3.75
CA ASP A 188 -3.90 2.35 -3.68
C ASP A 188 -3.32 2.38 -2.27
N GLU A 189 -3.77 1.44 -1.45
CA GLU A 189 -3.34 1.23 -0.07
C GLU A 189 -2.20 0.20 0.06
N ILE A 190 -1.55 -0.16 -1.05
CA ILE A 190 -0.48 -1.16 -1.06
C ILE A 190 0.67 -0.76 -0.13
N GLN A 191 0.99 0.52 -0.05
CA GLN A 191 2.05 1.02 0.84
C GLN A 191 1.50 1.62 2.15
N THR A 192 0.33 2.22 2.11
CA THR A 192 -0.24 3.01 3.21
C THR A 192 -1.13 2.21 4.14
N GLY A 193 -1.76 1.15 3.64
CA GLY A 193 -2.70 0.33 4.39
C GLY A 193 -2.04 -0.65 5.37
N LEU A 194 -2.90 -1.44 6.01
CA LEU A 194 -2.53 -2.52 6.91
C LEU A 194 -1.66 -2.03 8.08
N ALA A 195 -2.18 -1.06 8.80
CA ALA A 195 -1.61 -0.44 10.00
C ALA A 195 -0.41 0.49 9.78
N ARG A 196 0.20 0.53 8.58
CA ARG A 196 1.42 1.29 8.33
C ARG A 196 1.32 2.76 8.71
N THR A 197 0.19 3.39 8.44
CA THR A 197 -0.05 4.81 8.72
C THR A 197 -0.72 5.09 10.07
N GLY A 198 -0.93 4.07 10.91
CA GLY A 198 -1.58 4.22 12.22
C GLY A 198 -3.09 3.98 12.19
N ARG A 199 -3.64 3.64 11.03
CA ARG A 199 -5.02 3.17 10.81
C ARG A 199 -4.97 1.88 9.99
N TRP A 200 -6.07 1.13 9.95
CA TRP A 200 -6.16 -0.05 9.07
C TRP A 200 -5.92 0.32 7.61
N LEU A 201 -6.57 1.40 7.16
CA LEU A 201 -6.36 2.01 5.86
C LEU A 201 -6.07 3.51 6.06
N ALA A 202 -5.28 4.12 5.18
CA ALA A 202 -5.01 5.56 5.30
C ALA A 202 -6.26 6.40 4.98
N VAL A 203 -7.18 5.92 4.16
CA VAL A 203 -8.48 6.56 3.90
C VAL A 203 -9.35 6.68 5.16
N ASP A 204 -9.09 5.87 6.21
CA ASP A 204 -9.83 5.92 7.48
C ASP A 204 -9.60 7.24 8.25
N TYR A 205 -8.52 7.97 7.96
CA TYR A 205 -8.30 9.29 8.55
C TYR A 205 -9.39 10.31 8.22
N GLU A 206 -10.04 10.14 7.07
CA GLU A 206 -11.12 11.02 6.61
C GLU A 206 -12.47 10.30 6.52
N ASN A 207 -12.58 9.07 7.07
CA ASN A 207 -13.77 8.22 7.01
C ASN A 207 -14.29 8.01 5.58
N VAL A 208 -13.40 7.89 4.63
CA VAL A 208 -13.72 7.72 3.21
C VAL A 208 -13.79 6.24 2.86
N ARG A 209 -14.83 5.84 2.12
CA ARG A 209 -14.93 4.51 1.52
C ARG A 209 -14.68 4.58 0.02
N PRO A 210 -13.53 4.09 -0.47
CA PRO A 210 -13.28 3.93 -1.90
C PRO A 210 -14.19 2.86 -2.52
N ASP A 211 -14.36 2.90 -3.83
CA ASP A 211 -15.06 1.84 -4.58
C ASP A 211 -14.18 0.60 -4.76
N ILE A 212 -12.87 0.82 -4.91
CA ILE A 212 -11.86 -0.25 -5.01
C ILE A 212 -10.70 0.08 -4.08
N VAL A 213 -10.27 -0.91 -3.29
CA VAL A 213 -9.08 -0.83 -2.43
C VAL A 213 -8.04 -1.85 -2.91
N LEU A 214 -6.80 -1.39 -3.08
CA LEU A 214 -5.67 -2.25 -3.39
C LEU A 214 -4.85 -2.51 -2.14
N LEU A 215 -4.56 -3.78 -1.87
CA LEU A 215 -3.70 -4.21 -0.77
C LEU A 215 -2.51 -5.01 -1.30
N GLY A 216 -1.39 -4.92 -0.62
CA GLY A 216 -0.17 -5.65 -0.96
C GLY A 216 0.90 -5.49 0.11
N LYS A 217 2.16 -5.59 -0.23
CA LYS A 217 3.32 -5.43 0.68
C LYS A 217 3.10 -6.07 2.06
N ALA A 218 2.58 -5.32 3.04
CA ALA A 218 2.32 -5.77 4.39
C ALA A 218 1.29 -6.91 4.49
N LEU A 219 0.47 -7.13 3.46
CA LEU A 219 -0.55 -8.20 3.43
C LEU A 219 0.02 -9.59 3.69
N SER A 220 1.29 -9.81 3.37
CA SER A 220 1.96 -11.09 3.62
C SER A 220 2.92 -11.08 4.83
N GLY A 221 2.93 -10.03 5.63
CA GLY A 221 3.93 -9.90 6.70
C GLY A 221 5.39 -9.90 6.19
N GLY A 222 5.61 -9.70 4.89
CA GLY A 222 6.93 -9.71 4.26
C GLY A 222 7.45 -11.10 3.87
N LEU A 223 6.70 -12.18 4.09
CA LEU A 223 7.15 -13.56 3.87
C LEU A 223 6.86 -14.07 2.46
N TYR A 224 5.75 -13.67 1.85
CA TYR A 224 5.32 -14.19 0.56
C TYR A 224 4.69 -13.09 -0.31
N PRO A 225 4.97 -13.00 -1.62
CA PRO A 225 4.36 -11.97 -2.47
C PRO A 225 2.86 -12.22 -2.61
N VAL A 226 2.05 -11.28 -2.07
CA VAL A 226 0.59 -11.32 -2.11
C VAL A 226 0.06 -9.91 -2.34
N SER A 227 -0.95 -9.78 -3.19
CA SER A 227 -1.77 -8.59 -3.33
C SER A 227 -3.24 -8.95 -3.46
N ALA A 228 -4.12 -8.00 -3.20
CA ALA A 228 -5.56 -8.18 -3.29
C ALA A 228 -6.24 -6.92 -3.81
N VAL A 229 -7.36 -7.13 -4.50
CA VAL A 229 -8.31 -6.09 -4.91
C VAL A 229 -9.61 -6.33 -4.17
N LEU A 230 -10.13 -5.31 -3.51
CA LEU A 230 -11.38 -5.35 -2.76
C LEU A 230 -12.35 -4.35 -3.38
N CYS A 231 -13.54 -4.78 -3.72
CA CYS A 231 -14.63 -3.93 -4.16
C CYS A 231 -15.96 -4.64 -3.96
N ASP A 232 -17.06 -3.93 -4.18
CA ASP A 232 -18.40 -4.50 -4.12
C ASP A 232 -18.70 -5.38 -5.34
N ASP A 233 -19.69 -6.27 -5.21
CA ASP A 233 -20.05 -7.27 -6.23
C ASP A 233 -20.46 -6.66 -7.57
N ASP A 234 -21.12 -5.51 -7.57
CA ASP A 234 -21.53 -4.80 -8.78
C ASP A 234 -20.35 -4.33 -9.66
N ILE A 235 -19.18 -4.15 -9.04
CA ILE A 235 -17.92 -3.89 -9.73
C ILE A 235 -17.22 -5.21 -10.05
N MET A 236 -16.98 -6.06 -9.05
CA MET A 236 -16.21 -7.30 -9.18
C MET A 236 -16.81 -8.23 -10.22
N LEU A 237 -18.13 -8.41 -10.22
CA LEU A 237 -18.85 -9.34 -11.08
C LEU A 237 -19.03 -8.84 -12.53
N THR A 238 -18.47 -7.68 -12.87
CA THR A 238 -18.36 -7.25 -14.28
C THR A 238 -17.40 -8.12 -15.07
N ILE A 239 -16.37 -8.69 -14.44
CA ILE A 239 -15.47 -9.68 -15.01
C ILE A 239 -16.12 -11.07 -14.91
N LYS A 240 -16.20 -11.77 -16.05
CA LYS A 240 -16.80 -13.11 -16.12
C LYS A 240 -15.72 -14.19 -16.10
N PRO A 241 -16.07 -15.45 -15.77
CA PRO A 241 -15.15 -16.57 -15.83
C PRO A 241 -14.39 -16.64 -17.17
N GLY A 242 -13.06 -16.80 -17.07
CA GLY A 242 -12.17 -16.87 -18.24
C GLY A 242 -11.67 -15.52 -18.78
N GLU A 243 -12.17 -14.38 -18.29
CA GLU A 243 -11.78 -13.05 -18.79
C GLU A 243 -10.58 -12.43 -18.06
N HIS A 244 -10.26 -12.92 -16.88
CA HIS A 244 -9.11 -12.50 -16.06
C HIS A 244 -8.58 -13.68 -15.28
N GLY A 245 -7.31 -13.66 -14.90
CA GLY A 245 -6.72 -14.70 -14.09
C GLY A 245 -5.23 -14.53 -13.87
N SER A 246 -4.72 -15.28 -12.91
CA SER A 246 -3.32 -15.42 -12.57
C SER A 246 -3.01 -16.88 -12.30
N THR A 247 -1.90 -17.41 -12.82
CA THR A 247 -1.52 -18.81 -12.65
C THR A 247 -1.38 -19.19 -11.17
N TYR A 248 -0.92 -18.28 -10.32
CA TYR A 248 -0.71 -18.51 -8.90
C TYR A 248 -1.63 -17.69 -8.00
N GLY A 249 -2.52 -16.89 -8.57
CA GLY A 249 -3.50 -16.11 -7.81
C GLY A 249 -4.37 -17.02 -6.97
N GLY A 250 -4.69 -16.61 -5.74
CA GLY A 250 -5.51 -17.39 -4.83
C GLY A 250 -4.90 -18.70 -4.32
N ASN A 251 -3.58 -18.91 -4.47
CA ASN A 251 -2.98 -20.14 -3.99
C ASN A 251 -3.11 -20.27 -2.45
N PRO A 252 -3.37 -21.48 -1.91
CA PRO A 252 -3.66 -21.67 -0.49
C PRO A 252 -2.55 -21.19 0.45
N LEU A 253 -1.29 -21.31 0.04
CA LEU A 253 -0.17 -20.85 0.85
C LEU A 253 -0.17 -19.32 0.99
N GLY A 254 -0.33 -18.59 -0.11
CA GLY A 254 -0.41 -17.13 -0.10
C GLY A 254 -1.59 -16.62 0.74
N CYS A 255 -2.76 -17.27 0.60
CA CYS A 255 -3.94 -16.93 1.40
C CYS A 255 -3.69 -17.16 2.89
N ARG A 256 -3.09 -18.30 3.26
CA ARG A 256 -2.83 -18.63 4.66
C ARG A 256 -1.81 -17.67 5.30
N VAL A 257 -0.78 -17.28 4.55
CA VAL A 257 0.20 -16.29 5.00
C VAL A 257 -0.47 -14.92 5.21
N ALA A 258 -1.34 -14.49 4.28
CA ALA A 258 -2.07 -13.23 4.41
C ALA A 258 -3.00 -13.23 5.63
N ILE A 259 -3.74 -14.32 5.86
CA ILE A 259 -4.60 -14.45 7.03
C ILE A 259 -3.79 -14.33 8.32
N ALA A 260 -2.68 -15.06 8.44
CA ALA A 260 -1.82 -15.00 9.62
C ALA A 260 -1.23 -13.59 9.84
N ALA A 261 -0.85 -12.90 8.77
CA ALA A 261 -0.36 -11.52 8.86
C ALA A 261 -1.45 -10.55 9.38
N LEU A 262 -2.68 -10.69 8.90
CA LEU A 262 -3.81 -9.87 9.38
C LEU A 262 -4.19 -10.19 10.83
N GLU A 263 -4.12 -11.45 11.25
CA GLU A 263 -4.32 -11.87 12.63
C GLU A 263 -3.29 -11.19 13.56
N VAL A 264 -2.00 -11.21 13.22
CA VAL A 264 -0.93 -10.55 13.98
C VAL A 264 -1.15 -9.04 14.07
N LEU A 265 -1.49 -8.38 12.97
CA LEU A 265 -1.78 -6.93 12.97
C LEU A 265 -2.86 -6.57 13.99
N LYS A 266 -3.90 -7.41 14.09
CA LYS A 266 -5.03 -7.23 15.00
C LYS A 266 -4.68 -7.60 16.45
N GLU A 267 -4.06 -8.76 16.67
CA GLU A 267 -3.75 -9.28 18.01
C GLU A 267 -2.71 -8.44 18.74
N GLU A 268 -1.72 -7.91 18.01
CA GLU A 268 -0.66 -7.08 18.57
C GLU A 268 -1.01 -5.56 18.52
N ASN A 269 -2.22 -5.17 18.10
CA ASN A 269 -2.70 -3.78 17.99
C ASN A 269 -1.70 -2.88 17.24
N LEU A 270 -1.21 -3.35 16.08
CA LEU A 270 -0.10 -2.70 15.39
C LEU A 270 -0.48 -1.35 14.75
N ALA A 271 -1.76 -1.08 14.50
CA ALA A 271 -2.21 0.24 14.07
C ALA A 271 -2.02 1.29 15.16
N GLU A 272 -2.45 0.98 16.38
CA GLU A 272 -2.29 1.84 17.56
C GLU A 272 -0.81 2.04 17.90
N ASN A 273 0.01 0.98 17.81
CA ASN A 273 1.46 1.08 17.99
C ASN A 273 2.08 2.02 16.95
N ALA A 274 1.72 1.87 15.68
CA ALA A 274 2.23 2.72 14.61
C ALA A 274 1.80 4.19 14.79
N GLU A 275 0.58 4.47 15.22
CA GLU A 275 0.11 5.82 15.51
C GLU A 275 0.92 6.45 16.64
N LYS A 276 1.00 5.76 17.81
CA LYS A 276 1.72 6.24 18.99
C LYS A 276 3.19 6.51 18.68
N LEU A 277 3.88 5.53 18.12
CA LEU A 277 5.31 5.62 17.85
C LEU A 277 5.64 6.58 16.71
N GLY A 278 4.74 6.70 15.74
CA GLY A 278 4.87 7.65 14.64
C GLY A 278 4.81 9.10 15.13
N ILE A 279 3.98 9.41 16.11
CA ILE A 279 3.92 10.74 16.74
C ILE A 279 5.25 11.05 17.45
N ILE A 280 5.78 10.09 18.23
CA ILE A 280 7.07 10.25 18.91
C ILE A 280 8.17 10.52 17.87
N LEU A 281 8.26 9.69 16.83
CA LEU A 281 9.28 9.83 15.79
C LEU A 281 9.21 11.21 15.12
N ARG A 282 8.04 11.64 14.65
CA ARG A 282 7.90 12.94 13.97
C ARG A 282 8.23 14.10 14.90
N ASN A 283 7.80 14.05 16.16
CA ASN A 283 8.10 15.10 17.12
C ASN A 283 9.61 15.25 17.37
N GLU A 284 10.34 14.16 17.37
CA GLU A 284 11.80 14.20 17.52
C GLU A 284 12.48 14.66 16.21
N LEU A 285 12.02 14.17 15.05
CA LEU A 285 12.56 14.61 13.77
C LEU A 285 12.35 16.11 13.51
N MET A 286 11.24 16.69 13.98
CA MET A 286 10.98 18.14 13.86
C MET A 286 11.93 19.00 14.72
N LYS A 287 12.67 18.43 15.66
CA LYS A 287 13.70 19.16 16.44
C LYS A 287 15.06 19.21 15.75
N LEU A 288 15.22 18.48 14.63
CA LEU A 288 16.45 18.48 13.86
C LEU A 288 16.74 19.88 13.27
N PRO A 289 18.03 20.25 13.06
CA PRO A 289 18.41 21.55 12.52
C PRO A 289 17.73 21.84 11.17
N SER A 290 17.03 22.98 11.05
CA SER A 290 16.30 23.36 9.85
C SER A 290 17.21 23.76 8.68
N ASP A 291 18.47 23.99 8.93
CA ASP A 291 19.51 24.18 7.91
C ASP A 291 19.98 22.88 7.27
N VAL A 292 19.67 21.74 7.86
CA VAL A 292 19.93 20.39 7.31
C VAL A 292 18.63 19.68 6.90
N VAL A 293 17.59 19.72 7.75
CA VAL A 293 16.29 19.07 7.52
C VAL A 293 15.21 20.12 7.27
N THR A 294 14.77 20.27 6.03
CA THR A 294 13.83 21.30 5.60
C THR A 294 12.37 20.95 5.82
N ALA A 295 12.04 19.67 5.89
CA ALA A 295 10.68 19.21 6.13
C ALA A 295 10.66 17.81 6.78
N VAL A 296 9.63 17.59 7.60
CA VAL A 296 9.27 16.29 8.17
C VAL A 296 7.84 15.95 7.75
N ARG A 297 7.63 14.76 7.18
CA ARG A 297 6.33 14.33 6.65
C ARG A 297 5.97 12.96 7.20
N GLY A 298 4.68 12.64 7.24
CA GLY A 298 4.23 11.27 7.51
C GLY A 298 2.98 11.13 8.34
N LYS A 299 2.53 9.88 8.42
CA LYS A 299 1.47 9.37 9.30
C LYS A 299 1.88 8.00 9.84
N GLY A 300 1.54 7.72 11.10
CA GLY A 300 1.95 6.47 11.74
C GLY A 300 3.46 6.24 11.61
N LEU A 301 3.86 5.04 11.23
CA LEU A 301 5.25 4.65 10.96
C LEU A 301 5.63 4.71 9.47
N LEU A 302 5.00 5.57 8.70
CA LEU A 302 5.41 5.97 7.36
C LEU A 302 5.84 7.43 7.40
N ASN A 303 7.15 7.68 7.49
CA ASN A 303 7.70 9.03 7.70
C ASN A 303 8.83 9.32 6.71
N ALA A 304 9.09 10.60 6.48
CA ALA A 304 10.22 11.08 5.70
C ALA A 304 10.75 12.40 6.23
N ILE A 305 12.05 12.62 6.00
CA ILE A 305 12.71 13.91 6.14
C ILE A 305 13.22 14.36 4.77
N VAL A 306 13.23 15.66 4.54
CA VAL A 306 13.80 16.29 3.34
C VAL A 306 15.12 16.93 3.73
N ILE A 307 16.19 16.55 3.07
CA ILE A 307 17.56 17.04 3.33
C ILE A 307 17.83 18.24 2.42
N LYS A 308 18.33 19.32 3.00
CA LYS A 308 18.85 20.44 2.24
C LYS A 308 20.20 20.07 1.64
N GLU A 309 20.23 19.96 0.32
CA GLU A 309 21.46 19.66 -0.38
C GLU A 309 22.45 20.81 -0.28
N THR A 310 23.68 20.50 0.11
CA THR A 310 24.84 21.41 0.14
C THR A 310 26.07 20.69 -0.41
N LYS A 311 27.19 21.39 -0.54
CA LYS A 311 28.46 20.77 -0.98
C LYS A 311 28.87 19.60 -0.08
N ASP A 312 28.62 19.70 1.23
CA ASP A 312 29.10 18.75 2.22
C ASP A 312 28.00 17.78 2.74
N CYS A 313 26.73 18.10 2.51
CA CYS A 313 25.57 17.31 2.95
C CYS A 313 24.59 17.07 1.81
N ASP A 314 24.24 15.81 1.58
CA ASP A 314 23.14 15.34 0.74
C ASP A 314 22.51 14.07 1.38
N ALA A 315 21.31 13.68 0.90
CA ALA A 315 20.60 12.55 1.50
C ALA A 315 21.37 11.22 1.40
N TRP A 316 22.22 11.04 0.37
CA TRP A 316 23.05 9.85 0.25
C TRP A 316 24.14 9.81 1.32
N LYS A 317 24.85 10.91 1.53
CA LYS A 317 25.88 11.03 2.58
C LYS A 317 25.28 10.83 3.98
N VAL A 318 24.08 11.39 4.21
CA VAL A 318 23.32 11.15 5.45
C VAL A 318 22.99 9.66 5.62
N CYS A 319 22.51 8.98 4.59
CA CYS A 319 22.24 7.54 4.65
C CYS A 319 23.51 6.71 4.92
N LEU A 320 24.66 7.09 4.36
CA LEU A 320 25.93 6.43 4.68
C LEU A 320 26.32 6.64 6.15
N ARG A 321 26.13 7.85 6.67
CA ARG A 321 26.40 8.15 8.10
C ARG A 321 25.45 7.39 9.04
N LEU A 322 24.17 7.29 8.67
CA LEU A 322 23.20 6.48 9.40
C LEU A 322 23.62 5.01 9.44
N ARG A 323 24.04 4.44 8.30
CA ARG A 323 24.57 3.07 8.23
C ARG A 323 25.79 2.87 9.15
N ASP A 324 26.74 3.79 9.14
CA ASP A 324 27.96 3.70 9.94
C ASP A 324 27.66 3.81 11.43
N ASN A 325 26.55 4.46 11.80
CA ASN A 325 26.05 4.52 13.18
C ASN A 325 25.06 3.38 13.52
N GLY A 326 24.76 2.45 12.58
CA GLY A 326 23.96 1.24 12.83
C GLY A 326 22.51 1.28 12.34
N LEU A 327 22.08 2.33 11.63
CA LEU A 327 20.73 2.44 11.08
C LEU A 327 20.74 2.43 9.54
N LEU A 328 19.98 1.51 8.93
CA LEU A 328 19.85 1.43 7.48
C LEU A 328 18.67 2.27 7.00
N ALA A 329 18.94 3.25 6.15
CA ALA A 329 17.95 4.04 5.44
C ALA A 329 18.35 4.19 3.96
N LYS A 330 17.40 4.58 3.13
CA LYS A 330 17.63 4.78 1.70
C LYS A 330 17.01 6.11 1.26
N PRO A 331 17.74 6.92 0.48
CA PRO A 331 17.16 8.11 -0.11
C PRO A 331 16.21 7.76 -1.25
N THR A 332 15.26 8.66 -1.52
CA THR A 332 14.36 8.64 -2.67
C THR A 332 14.31 10.04 -3.27
N HIS A 333 14.20 10.15 -4.58
CA HIS A 333 14.18 11.43 -5.33
C HIS A 333 15.31 12.42 -4.94
N GLY A 334 16.48 11.89 -4.61
CA GLY A 334 17.68 12.70 -4.38
C GLY A 334 17.82 13.22 -2.95
N ASP A 335 16.83 13.94 -2.44
CA ASP A 335 16.90 14.71 -1.19
C ASP A 335 16.04 14.15 -0.03
N ILE A 336 15.22 13.14 -0.26
CA ILE A 336 14.27 12.61 0.72
C ILE A 336 14.78 11.30 1.32
N ILE A 337 14.76 11.17 2.65
CA ILE A 337 15.03 9.93 3.37
C ILE A 337 13.74 9.43 4.00
N ARG A 338 13.32 8.20 3.68
CA ARG A 338 12.13 7.57 4.24
C ARG A 338 12.48 6.68 5.43
N PHE A 339 11.66 6.78 6.49
CA PHE A 339 11.70 5.92 7.66
C PHE A 339 10.40 5.13 7.77
N ALA A 340 10.50 3.82 7.61
CA ALA A 340 9.38 2.89 7.70
C ALA A 340 9.81 1.65 8.52
N PRO A 341 10.03 1.81 9.83
CA PRO A 341 10.48 0.71 10.68
C PRO A 341 9.41 -0.41 10.73
N PRO A 342 9.78 -1.62 11.18
CA PRO A 342 8.81 -2.69 11.41
C PRO A 342 7.68 -2.23 12.32
N LEU A 343 6.42 -2.62 12.02
CA LEU A 343 5.27 -2.23 12.84
C LEU A 343 5.33 -2.75 14.28
N VAL A 344 6.08 -3.81 14.51
CA VAL A 344 6.33 -4.44 15.81
C VAL A 344 7.46 -3.76 16.60
N ILE A 345 8.05 -2.67 16.10
CA ILE A 345 9.10 -1.92 16.79
C ILE A 345 8.59 -1.47 18.17
N LYS A 346 9.44 -1.53 19.16
CA LYS A 346 9.15 -1.03 20.52
C LYS A 346 9.62 0.41 20.68
N GLU A 347 9.14 1.07 21.72
CA GLU A 347 9.48 2.47 21.98
C GLU A 347 10.98 2.65 22.29
N ASP A 348 11.60 1.73 23.01
CA ASP A 348 13.03 1.74 23.29
C ASP A 348 13.89 1.60 22.02
N GLU A 349 13.55 0.66 21.15
CA GLU A 349 14.20 0.49 19.84
C GLU A 349 14.01 1.73 18.92
N LEU A 350 12.83 2.35 18.98
CA LEU A 350 12.58 3.59 18.25
C LEU A 350 13.41 4.75 18.79
N ARG A 351 13.53 4.90 20.10
CA ARG A 351 14.35 5.95 20.73
C ARG A 351 15.83 5.77 20.41
N GLU A 352 16.37 4.56 20.44
CA GLU A 352 17.72 4.26 19.96
C GLU A 352 17.89 4.69 18.49
N SER A 353 16.91 4.38 17.64
CA SER A 353 16.93 4.81 16.23
C SER A 353 16.93 6.33 16.09
N ILE A 354 16.16 7.05 16.90
CA ILE A 354 16.13 8.52 16.95
C ILE A 354 17.47 9.08 17.37
N GLU A 355 18.13 8.51 18.38
CA GLU A 355 19.47 8.93 18.84
C GLU A 355 20.50 8.77 17.69
N ILE A 356 20.44 7.66 16.94
CA ILE A 356 21.28 7.46 15.77
C ILE A 356 21.02 8.50 14.70
N ILE A 357 19.74 8.81 14.41
CA ILE A 357 19.36 9.83 13.44
C ILE A 357 19.90 11.20 13.87
N ASN A 358 19.67 11.59 15.13
CA ASN A 358 20.14 12.87 15.66
C ASN A 358 21.67 12.98 15.57
N LYS A 359 22.39 11.99 16.04
CA LYS A 359 23.86 11.93 15.96
C LYS A 359 24.35 12.05 14.53
N SER A 360 23.69 11.39 13.59
CA SER A 360 24.09 11.39 12.19
C SER A 360 23.85 12.74 11.52
N ILE A 361 22.70 13.36 11.76
CA ILE A 361 22.33 14.66 11.20
C ILE A 361 23.19 15.78 11.78
N LEU A 362 23.43 15.79 13.11
CA LEU A 362 24.24 16.80 13.78
C LEU A 362 25.72 16.73 13.43
N SER A 363 26.17 15.75 12.66
CA SER A 363 27.55 15.62 12.19
C SER A 363 27.80 16.34 10.86
N PHE A 364 26.81 16.95 10.25
CA PHE A 364 26.87 17.76 9.04
C PHE A 364 26.75 19.25 9.36
#